data_0946162e0677fcccec1337734caf2d19
#
_entry.id   0946162e0677fcccec1337734caf2d19
#
_cell.length_a   1.000
_cell.length_b   1.000
_cell.length_c   1.000
_cell.angle_alpha   90.00
_cell.angle_beta   90.00
_cell.angle_gamma   90.00
#
_symmetry.space_group_name_H-M   'P 1'
#
loop_
_entity.id
_entity.type
_entity.pdbx_description
1 polymer ?
#
loop_
_entity_poly.entity_id
_entity_poly.type
_entity_poly.pdbx_seq_one_letter_code
_entity_poly.pdbx_strand_id
1 'polypeptide(L)'
;MQGGPDPLQLPRGHLIVGETHRGHYDAVVIGSGFGGAVAAYHLAADTDLKVLLLERGMPYPPGSFARTPREMSRNFWDPGAGLHGLFEMWSFSHVRALVSSGLGGGSLIYANVMLRKPPPTFAADASNGYVPWPVTPAQLASEYDDVAAVLEPNPLPDEYVSPPPERGGVAKTQQFLAAARAGGLEPELAPIAVTFRARDGRAGGEGRPVPGEPFGADNLHGRPRHTCTLVGECNLGCNQGAKNSLDYTYLSRFIAAGGDRARIFTCCEATGIEPADDRAGYRVRYVEHRAARALVRGRHELHDAGAELLDPDTDEDSDEWTRSVTAGVVVVAGGTFGSTRLLLSSRPRLPRLSAQLGRRFSTNGDLLTVARRCRAPDGSWRDLDPTRGPVITAYAEHSADGRRLWMQDAGGPGVSAWAWQAGESPRDLWSARALLPGLLRGQRGGRISRLMARALGSAESSSAMLPMLTMGQDVSGGRMRLDGDGLALDWDPRGDSRSYFAAAASLAERFASGLGGRLGPPLAARWAPGLTSHPLGGCPMGVDARSGVVDSCGEVFGYPGLFVADGSIMPSAVGPNPSFTIAAMAGRIGKVARDRAS
;
A
#
# COMPACT_ATOMS: atom_id res chain seq x y z
N MET A 1 23.51 30.77 7.51
CA MET A 1 22.53 30.03 8.31
C MET A 1 21.15 30.46 7.82
N GLN A 2 20.64 29.80 6.82
CA GLN A 2 19.25 30.01 6.34
C GLN A 2 18.37 29.06 7.16
N GLY A 3 17.37 29.61 7.84
CA GLY A 3 16.45 28.87 8.69
C GLY A 3 15.76 27.76 7.87
N GLY A 4 15.85 26.52 8.36
CA GLY A 4 15.02 25.43 7.86
C GLY A 4 13.54 25.76 8.04
N PRO A 5 12.64 25.16 7.26
CA PRO A 5 11.21 25.41 7.41
C PRO A 5 10.77 25.11 8.84
N ASP A 6 9.95 26.00 9.39
CA ASP A 6 9.37 25.91 10.73
C ASP A 6 8.71 24.54 10.96
N PRO A 7 8.79 23.98 12.19
CA PRO A 7 8.08 22.76 12.52
C PRO A 7 6.59 22.90 12.20
N LEU A 8 5.99 21.86 11.59
CA LEU A 8 4.58 21.83 11.25
C LEU A 8 3.74 22.08 12.50
N GLN A 9 3.23 23.29 12.68
CA GLN A 9 2.26 23.57 13.72
C GLN A 9 0.91 23.01 13.29
N LEU A 10 0.56 21.82 13.79
CA LEU A 10 -0.74 21.22 13.55
C LEU A 10 -1.74 21.78 14.54
N PRO A 11 -2.78 22.45 14.08
CA PRO A 11 -3.86 22.90 14.95
C PRO A 11 -4.56 21.70 15.60
N ARG A 12 -4.98 21.81 16.86
CA ARG A 12 -5.69 20.75 17.59
C ARG A 12 -7.10 20.57 17.02
N GLY A 13 -7.56 19.32 16.86
CA GLY A 13 -8.95 19.02 16.50
C GLY A 13 -9.25 18.78 15.02
N HIS A 14 -8.28 18.45 14.17
CA HIS A 14 -8.48 18.31 12.71
C HIS A 14 -8.86 16.91 12.24
N LEU A 15 -8.62 15.87 13.05
CA LEU A 15 -9.20 14.55 12.83
C LEU A 15 -10.61 14.55 13.39
N ILE A 16 -11.57 14.79 12.50
CA ILE A 16 -12.98 14.71 12.89
C ILE A 16 -13.42 13.26 12.70
N VAL A 17 -13.52 12.56 13.81
CA VAL A 17 -14.27 11.33 13.90
C VAL A 17 -15.71 11.73 14.22
N GLY A 18 -16.48 11.95 13.14
CA GLY A 18 -17.93 12.04 13.22
C GLY A 18 -18.55 13.38 13.63
N GLU A 19 -18.13 14.49 13.07
CA GLU A 19 -19.03 15.64 12.95
C GLU A 19 -19.78 15.57 11.62
N THR A 20 -21.10 15.56 11.72
CA THR A 20 -22.00 15.57 10.57
C THR A 20 -22.21 17.01 10.12
N HIS A 21 -21.52 17.40 9.06
CA HIS A 21 -21.83 18.68 8.41
C HIS A 21 -22.53 18.44 7.08
N ARG A 22 -23.80 18.85 7.00
CA ARG A 22 -24.43 19.25 5.75
C ARG A 22 -23.74 20.54 5.33
N GLY A 23 -22.70 20.44 4.50
CA GLY A 23 -21.89 21.59 4.12
C GLY A 23 -21.57 21.60 2.64
N HIS A 24 -21.25 22.78 2.17
CA HIS A 24 -20.65 22.98 0.87
C HIS A 24 -19.14 23.19 1.05
N TYR A 25 -18.37 22.48 0.24
CA TYR A 25 -16.92 22.58 0.13
C TYR A 25 -16.55 23.05 -1.28
N ASP A 26 -15.39 23.68 -1.42
CA ASP A 26 -14.88 23.99 -2.75
C ASP A 26 -14.40 22.70 -3.43
N ALA A 27 -13.78 21.80 -2.66
CA ALA A 27 -13.37 20.48 -3.14
C ALA A 27 -13.65 19.36 -2.11
N VAL A 28 -14.04 18.18 -2.63
CA VAL A 28 -14.15 16.93 -1.86
C VAL A 28 -13.23 15.89 -2.46
N VAL A 29 -12.37 15.28 -1.63
CA VAL A 29 -11.47 14.19 -2.00
C VAL A 29 -11.98 12.89 -1.36
N ILE A 30 -12.16 11.83 -2.16
CA ILE A 30 -12.69 10.53 -1.73
C ILE A 30 -11.56 9.52 -1.66
N GLY A 31 -11.13 9.14 -0.45
CA GLY A 31 -10.00 8.25 -0.18
C GLY A 31 -8.74 9.00 0.18
N SER A 32 -7.96 8.44 1.11
CA SER A 32 -6.75 9.04 1.69
C SER A 32 -5.45 8.32 1.27
N GLY A 33 -5.51 7.45 0.26
CA GLY A 33 -4.33 6.77 -0.31
C GLY A 33 -3.42 7.71 -1.09
N PHE A 34 -2.44 7.15 -1.82
CA PHE A 34 -1.45 7.95 -2.57
C PHE A 34 -2.08 9.02 -3.46
N GLY A 35 -3.18 8.68 -4.13
CA GLY A 35 -3.92 9.62 -4.96
C GLY A 35 -4.55 10.76 -4.17
N GLY A 36 -5.38 10.40 -3.20
CA GLY A 36 -6.17 11.38 -2.46
C GLY A 36 -5.36 12.26 -1.51
N ALA A 37 -4.37 11.70 -0.81
CA ALA A 37 -3.54 12.49 0.10
C ALA A 37 -2.71 13.55 -0.63
N VAL A 38 -2.13 13.19 -1.79
CA VAL A 38 -1.34 14.12 -2.60
C VAL A 38 -2.25 15.19 -3.22
N ALA A 39 -3.40 14.78 -3.80
CA ALA A 39 -4.35 15.73 -4.39
C ALA A 39 -4.92 16.71 -3.33
N ALA A 40 -5.32 16.19 -2.14
CA ALA A 40 -5.81 17.03 -1.05
C ALA A 40 -4.79 18.08 -0.60
N TYR A 41 -3.52 17.70 -0.48
CA TYR A 41 -2.46 18.64 -0.16
C TYR A 41 -2.37 19.77 -1.20
N HIS A 42 -2.35 19.45 -2.50
CA HIS A 42 -2.27 20.47 -3.56
C HIS A 42 -3.51 21.35 -3.67
N LEU A 43 -4.69 20.84 -3.30
CA LEU A 43 -5.92 21.64 -3.21
C LEU A 43 -5.89 22.65 -2.06
N ALA A 44 -5.26 22.31 -0.93
CA ALA A 44 -5.22 23.16 0.25
C ALA A 44 -3.99 24.07 0.31
N ALA A 45 -2.89 23.68 -0.33
CA ALA A 45 -1.64 24.43 -0.26
C ALA A 45 -1.73 25.73 -1.07
N ASP A 46 -1.39 26.86 -0.42
CA ASP A 46 -1.36 28.20 -1.00
C ASP A 46 -2.72 28.65 -1.58
N THR A 47 -3.85 28.19 -0.99
CA THR A 47 -5.20 28.52 -1.41
C THR A 47 -6.11 28.85 -0.21
N ASP A 48 -7.26 29.46 -0.50
CA ASP A 48 -8.35 29.68 0.48
C ASP A 48 -9.48 28.63 0.37
N LEU A 49 -9.26 27.58 -0.40
CA LEU A 49 -10.26 26.53 -0.64
C LEU A 49 -10.61 25.76 0.64
N LYS A 50 -11.90 25.51 0.83
CA LYS A 50 -12.42 24.57 1.84
C LYS A 50 -12.40 23.18 1.27
N VAL A 51 -11.52 22.33 1.79
CA VAL A 51 -11.28 20.98 1.27
C VAL A 51 -11.68 19.94 2.31
N LEU A 52 -12.55 19.02 1.92
CA LEU A 52 -12.92 17.85 2.72
C LEU A 52 -12.31 16.58 2.12
N LEU A 53 -11.65 15.77 2.95
CA LEU A 53 -11.23 14.42 2.61
C LEU A 53 -12.09 13.40 3.35
N LEU A 54 -12.70 12.46 2.61
CA LEU A 54 -13.48 11.34 3.14
C LEU A 54 -12.63 10.07 3.09
N GLU A 55 -12.47 9.39 4.23
CA GLU A 55 -11.80 8.10 4.34
C GLU A 55 -12.71 7.09 5.02
N ARG A 56 -12.91 5.91 4.39
CA ARG A 56 -13.77 4.86 4.95
C ARG A 56 -13.17 4.17 6.18
N GLY A 57 -11.85 4.07 6.22
CA GLY A 57 -11.12 3.40 7.29
C GLY A 57 -10.81 4.27 8.49
N MET A 58 -10.24 3.64 9.50
CA MET A 58 -9.82 4.27 10.75
C MET A 58 -8.41 4.86 10.64
N PRO A 59 -8.01 5.81 11.51
CA PRO A 59 -6.62 6.19 11.71
C PRO A 59 -5.83 5.09 12.46
N TYR A 60 -4.54 4.94 12.12
CA TYR A 60 -3.64 3.96 12.72
C TYR A 60 -2.34 4.62 13.22
N PRO A 61 -2.36 5.28 14.38
CA PRO A 61 -1.14 5.86 14.96
C PRO A 61 -0.12 4.78 15.34
N PRO A 62 1.15 5.17 15.61
CA PRO A 62 2.17 4.24 16.09
C PRO A 62 1.68 3.44 17.29
N GLY A 63 1.95 2.13 17.30
CA GLY A 63 1.53 1.22 18.36
C GLY A 63 0.11 0.65 18.22
N SER A 64 -0.71 1.12 17.24
CA SER A 64 -2.09 0.66 17.08
C SER A 64 -2.28 -0.49 16.08
N PHE A 65 -1.27 -0.83 15.31
CA PHE A 65 -1.36 -1.94 14.35
C PHE A 65 -1.35 -3.30 15.05
N ALA A 66 -2.23 -4.19 14.59
CA ALA A 66 -2.44 -5.52 15.16
C ALA A 66 -1.15 -6.38 15.17
N ARG A 67 -0.89 -7.05 16.30
CA ARG A 67 0.27 -7.95 16.49
C ARG A 67 -0.10 -9.30 17.07
N THR A 68 -1.29 -9.46 17.60
CA THR A 68 -1.78 -10.74 18.13
C THR A 68 -2.81 -11.37 17.19
N PRO A 69 -2.99 -12.70 17.21
CA PRO A 69 -4.04 -13.35 16.43
C PRO A 69 -5.44 -12.80 16.70
N ARG A 70 -5.74 -12.43 17.96
CA ARG A 70 -7.02 -11.83 18.35
C ARG A 70 -7.23 -10.46 17.71
N GLU A 71 -6.21 -9.60 17.70
CA GLU A 71 -6.28 -8.31 17.04
C GLU A 71 -6.39 -8.49 15.53
N MET A 72 -5.59 -9.40 14.96
CA MET A 72 -5.59 -9.66 13.52
C MET A 72 -6.92 -10.20 13.02
N SER A 73 -7.63 -11.05 13.78
CA SER A 73 -8.95 -11.56 13.39
C SER A 73 -10.02 -10.48 13.24
N ARG A 74 -9.81 -9.29 13.84
CA ARG A 74 -10.69 -8.14 13.75
C ARG A 74 -10.14 -7.04 12.84
N ASN A 75 -8.96 -7.28 12.23
CA ASN A 75 -8.26 -6.29 11.43
C ASN A 75 -8.54 -6.41 9.93
N PHE A 76 -9.69 -7.02 9.58
CA PHE A 76 -10.19 -7.10 8.22
C PHE A 76 -11.34 -6.12 7.99
N TRP A 77 -11.54 -5.72 6.75
CA TRP A 77 -12.62 -4.83 6.34
C TRP A 77 -13.75 -5.63 5.71
N ASP A 78 -14.86 -5.70 6.39
CA ASP A 78 -16.13 -6.25 5.94
C ASP A 78 -17.26 -5.67 6.83
N PRO A 79 -17.76 -4.45 6.52
CA PRO A 79 -18.78 -3.81 7.34
C PRO A 79 -20.03 -4.66 7.53
N GLY A 80 -20.45 -5.45 6.51
CA GLY A 80 -21.59 -6.35 6.61
C GLY A 80 -21.41 -7.45 7.66
N ALA A 81 -20.17 -7.79 8.01
CA ALA A 81 -19.82 -8.70 9.12
C ALA A 81 -19.40 -7.96 10.40
N GLY A 82 -19.58 -6.63 10.48
CA GLY A 82 -19.15 -5.81 11.61
C GLY A 82 -17.63 -5.63 11.72
N LEU A 83 -16.87 -5.88 10.65
CA LEU A 83 -15.43 -5.76 10.61
C LEU A 83 -15.01 -4.46 9.92
N HIS A 84 -14.31 -3.58 10.65
CA HIS A 84 -13.86 -2.27 10.17
C HIS A 84 -12.34 -2.12 10.28
N GLY A 85 -11.60 -3.20 10.02
CA GLY A 85 -10.14 -3.23 10.15
C GLY A 85 -9.41 -2.73 8.91
N LEU A 86 -8.08 -2.91 8.94
CA LEU A 86 -7.15 -2.34 7.96
C LEU A 86 -7.14 -3.09 6.62
N PHE A 87 -7.26 -4.42 6.65
CA PHE A 87 -7.05 -5.26 5.47
C PHE A 87 -8.36 -5.62 4.79
N GLU A 88 -8.48 -5.30 3.50
CA GLU A 88 -9.56 -5.77 2.66
C GLU A 88 -9.02 -6.73 1.62
N MET A 89 -9.65 -7.91 1.52
CA MET A 89 -9.30 -8.94 0.56
C MET A 89 -10.38 -9.04 -0.51
N TRP A 90 -10.09 -8.57 -1.71
CA TRP A 90 -10.92 -8.83 -2.88
C TRP A 90 -10.60 -10.20 -3.46
N SER A 91 -11.62 -11.00 -3.75
CA SER A 91 -11.48 -12.36 -4.27
C SER A 91 -12.29 -12.53 -5.55
N PHE A 92 -11.59 -12.79 -6.66
CA PHE A 92 -12.15 -13.06 -7.97
C PHE A 92 -11.74 -14.46 -8.44
N SER A 93 -12.27 -14.93 -9.58
CA SER A 93 -12.04 -16.29 -10.09
C SER A 93 -10.54 -16.65 -10.23
N HIS A 94 -9.72 -15.69 -10.68
CA HIS A 94 -8.30 -15.92 -10.97
C HIS A 94 -7.35 -14.98 -10.23
N VAL A 95 -7.88 -14.01 -9.48
CA VAL A 95 -7.09 -12.99 -8.77
C VAL A 95 -7.61 -12.82 -7.36
N ARG A 96 -6.69 -12.66 -6.43
CA ARG A 96 -6.95 -12.05 -5.13
C ARG A 96 -6.13 -10.79 -4.98
N ALA A 97 -6.74 -9.76 -4.41
CA ALA A 97 -6.05 -8.51 -4.18
C ALA A 97 -6.18 -8.10 -2.72
N LEU A 98 -5.05 -7.71 -2.14
CA LEU A 98 -5.00 -7.15 -0.80
C LEU A 98 -4.92 -5.64 -0.91
N VAL A 99 -5.89 -4.94 -0.33
CA VAL A 99 -5.93 -3.48 -0.24
C VAL A 99 -6.09 -3.02 1.21
N SER A 100 -5.95 -1.73 1.45
CA SER A 100 -5.97 -1.15 2.79
C SER A 100 -7.17 -0.22 2.96
N SER A 101 -7.85 -0.33 4.11
CA SER A 101 -8.91 0.56 4.57
C SER A 101 -8.45 1.27 5.83
N GLY A 102 -7.82 2.43 5.67
CA GLY A 102 -7.28 3.21 6.79
C GLY A 102 -6.76 4.56 6.32
N LEU A 103 -6.67 5.52 7.24
CA LEU A 103 -6.18 6.87 6.95
C LEU A 103 -4.70 6.84 6.51
N GLY A 104 -4.46 7.07 5.22
CA GLY A 104 -3.18 6.88 4.54
C GLY A 104 -3.21 5.74 3.50
N GLY A 105 -4.33 4.99 3.42
CA GLY A 105 -4.55 3.97 2.41
C GLY A 105 -3.44 2.93 2.32
N GLY A 106 -3.06 2.54 1.11
CA GLY A 106 -2.04 1.54 0.84
C GLY A 106 -0.66 1.83 1.45
N SER A 107 -0.35 3.11 1.78
CA SER A 107 0.92 3.47 2.41
C SER A 107 1.10 2.86 3.81
N LEU A 108 0.01 2.47 4.46
CA LEU A 108 0.06 1.82 5.77
C LEU A 108 0.65 0.40 5.69
N ILE A 109 0.43 -0.31 4.57
CA ILE A 109 0.79 -1.72 4.40
C ILE A 109 1.77 -2.00 3.25
N TYR A 110 2.19 -0.99 2.47
CA TYR A 110 3.14 -1.19 1.35
C TYR A 110 4.57 -1.50 1.83
N ALA A 111 5.39 -2.01 0.90
CA ALA A 111 6.80 -2.30 1.16
C ALA A 111 7.74 -1.10 0.97
N ASN A 112 7.21 0.10 0.89
CA ASN A 112 7.88 1.41 0.88
C ASN A 112 8.68 1.75 -0.38
N VAL A 113 8.72 0.91 -1.40
CA VAL A 113 9.54 1.09 -2.60
C VAL A 113 9.04 2.25 -3.46
N MET A 114 9.98 3.13 -3.86
CA MET A 114 9.73 4.36 -4.62
C MET A 114 10.53 4.37 -5.93
N LEU A 115 10.23 3.41 -6.82
CA LEU A 115 10.81 3.34 -8.16
C LEU A 115 9.95 4.13 -9.16
N ARG A 116 10.59 4.94 -10.00
CA ARG A 116 9.93 5.66 -11.08
C ARG A 116 9.55 4.71 -12.22
N LYS A 117 8.44 4.99 -12.88
CA LYS A 117 8.10 4.32 -14.13
C LYS A 117 9.17 4.62 -15.19
N PRO A 118 9.83 3.62 -15.78
CA PRO A 118 10.90 3.84 -16.74
C PRO A 118 10.39 4.48 -18.04
N PRO A 119 11.12 5.46 -18.63
CA PRO A 119 10.70 6.17 -19.83
C PRO A 119 10.26 5.29 -21.01
N PRO A 120 10.93 4.17 -21.34
CA PRO A 120 10.49 3.32 -22.46
C PRO A 120 9.12 2.68 -22.26
N THR A 121 8.65 2.55 -21.01
CA THR A 121 7.37 1.90 -20.70
C THR A 121 6.15 2.82 -20.79
N PHE A 122 6.32 4.07 -21.20
CA PHE A 122 5.23 5.00 -21.52
C PHE A 122 4.71 4.83 -22.96
N ALA A 123 5.52 4.26 -23.84
CA ALA A 123 5.16 4.05 -25.23
C ALA A 123 4.26 2.82 -25.42
N ALA A 124 3.57 2.77 -26.55
CA ALA A 124 2.84 1.57 -26.96
C ALA A 124 3.81 0.43 -27.29
N ASP A 125 3.39 -0.77 -26.95
CA ASP A 125 4.02 -2.00 -27.44
C ASP A 125 2.91 -2.97 -27.88
N ALA A 126 2.63 -2.95 -29.18
CA ALA A 126 1.57 -3.77 -29.77
C ALA A 126 1.84 -5.28 -29.61
N SER A 127 3.11 -5.70 -29.56
CA SER A 127 3.49 -7.11 -29.40
C SER A 127 3.11 -7.65 -28.01
N ASN A 128 3.06 -6.77 -27.03
CA ASN A 128 2.76 -7.07 -25.63
C ASN A 128 1.36 -6.59 -25.18
N GLY A 129 0.55 -6.03 -26.10
CA GLY A 129 -0.76 -5.45 -25.78
C GLY A 129 -0.67 -4.20 -24.88
N TYR A 130 0.47 -3.55 -24.86
CA TYR A 130 0.75 -2.39 -24.01
C TYR A 130 0.20 -1.11 -24.65
N VAL A 131 -0.61 -0.36 -23.90
CA VAL A 131 -1.27 0.86 -24.37
C VAL A 131 -0.41 2.07 -24.02
N PRO A 132 -0.25 3.03 -24.96
CA PRO A 132 0.52 4.23 -24.68
C PRO A 132 -0.15 5.06 -23.59
N TRP A 133 0.67 5.67 -22.76
CA TRP A 133 0.19 6.63 -21.78
C TRP A 133 -0.01 8.00 -22.46
N PRO A 134 -1.11 8.72 -22.20
CA PRO A 134 -1.32 10.06 -22.73
C PRO A 134 -0.51 11.12 -21.96
N VAL A 135 0.51 10.69 -21.22
CA VAL A 135 1.45 11.50 -20.43
C VAL A 135 2.86 11.06 -20.75
N THR A 136 3.78 11.99 -20.91
CA THR A 136 5.19 11.72 -21.19
C THR A 136 6.03 11.64 -19.90
N PRO A 137 7.20 10.98 -19.93
CA PRO A 137 8.13 10.98 -18.78
C PRO A 137 8.52 12.39 -18.33
N ALA A 138 8.75 13.31 -19.28
CA ALA A 138 9.13 14.69 -18.99
C ALA A 138 8.04 15.46 -18.21
N GLN A 139 6.77 15.19 -18.51
CA GLN A 139 5.63 15.80 -17.81
C GLN A 139 5.45 15.33 -16.36
N LEU A 140 6.07 14.20 -15.99
CA LEU A 140 6.01 13.66 -14.64
C LEU A 140 7.33 13.84 -13.86
N ALA A 141 8.39 14.33 -14.49
CA ALA A 141 9.70 14.42 -13.85
C ALA A 141 9.68 15.26 -12.58
N SER A 142 9.15 16.49 -12.66
CA SER A 142 9.02 17.38 -11.51
C SER A 142 8.07 16.84 -10.43
N GLU A 143 6.99 16.16 -10.84
CA GLU A 143 6.04 15.58 -9.89
C GLU A 143 6.67 14.43 -9.08
N TYR A 144 7.54 13.62 -9.70
CA TYR A 144 8.33 12.64 -8.98
C TYR A 144 9.30 13.28 -7.98
N ASP A 145 9.94 14.41 -8.36
CA ASP A 145 10.86 15.14 -7.49
C ASP A 145 10.12 15.75 -6.30
N ASP A 146 8.94 16.35 -6.53
CA ASP A 146 8.07 16.89 -5.48
C ASP A 146 7.65 15.79 -4.47
N VAL A 147 7.24 14.62 -4.98
CA VAL A 147 6.86 13.49 -4.12
C VAL A 147 8.07 12.94 -3.37
N ALA A 148 9.24 12.85 -4.01
CA ALA A 148 10.47 12.41 -3.35
C ALA A 148 10.87 13.36 -2.20
N ALA A 149 10.73 14.66 -2.40
CA ALA A 149 11.01 15.66 -1.36
C ALA A 149 10.09 15.53 -0.13
N VAL A 150 8.90 14.94 -0.28
CA VAL A 150 7.95 14.75 0.82
C VAL A 150 8.08 13.38 1.49
N LEU A 151 8.25 12.31 0.69
CA LEU A 151 8.31 10.94 1.19
C LEU A 151 9.73 10.48 1.55
N GLU A 152 10.75 11.25 1.17
CA GLU A 152 12.16 11.06 1.49
C GLU A 152 12.62 9.60 1.30
N PRO A 153 12.51 9.03 0.08
CA PRO A 153 12.95 7.66 -0.15
C PRO A 153 14.48 7.56 -0.09
N ASN A 154 14.97 6.65 0.71
CA ASN A 154 16.40 6.38 0.88
C ASN A 154 16.67 4.88 0.71
N PRO A 155 17.83 4.48 0.19
CA PRO A 155 18.24 3.08 0.21
C PRO A 155 18.50 2.60 1.64
N LEU A 156 18.53 1.28 1.84
CA LEU A 156 19.00 0.70 3.08
C LEU A 156 20.43 1.19 3.35
N PRO A 157 20.74 1.77 4.54
CA PRO A 157 22.07 2.29 4.86
C PRO A 157 23.18 1.23 4.76
N ASP A 158 24.37 1.66 4.34
CA ASP A 158 25.55 0.78 4.19
C ASP A 158 25.92 0.08 5.50
N GLU A 159 25.63 0.69 6.64
CA GLU A 159 25.83 0.11 7.97
C GLU A 159 24.97 -1.14 8.22
N TYR A 160 23.95 -1.37 7.40
CA TYR A 160 23.13 -2.58 7.40
C TYR A 160 23.36 -3.48 6.19
N VAL A 161 24.04 -2.99 5.15
CA VAL A 161 24.35 -3.76 3.94
C VAL A 161 25.75 -4.39 4.02
N SER A 162 26.75 -3.63 4.45
CA SER A 162 28.16 -4.06 4.41
C SER A 162 28.58 -5.04 5.50
N PRO A 163 28.16 -4.89 6.79
CA PRO A 163 28.62 -5.79 7.82
C PRO A 163 27.98 -7.17 7.70
N PRO A 164 28.70 -8.25 8.10
CA PRO A 164 28.10 -9.58 8.13
C PRO A 164 26.90 -9.63 9.09
N PRO A 165 25.98 -10.59 8.94
CA PRO A 165 24.74 -10.68 9.74
C PRO A 165 24.99 -10.67 11.26
N GLU A 166 26.04 -11.31 11.72
CA GLU A 166 26.44 -11.39 13.14
C GLU A 166 26.83 -10.00 13.72
N ARG A 167 27.17 -9.06 12.86
CA ARG A 167 27.50 -7.67 13.21
C ARG A 167 26.39 -6.67 12.88
N GLY A 168 25.18 -7.19 12.59
CA GLY A 168 24.00 -6.36 12.36
C GLY A 168 23.59 -6.17 10.89
N GLY A 169 24.28 -6.83 9.95
CA GLY A 169 23.91 -6.81 8.53
C GLY A 169 22.54 -7.46 8.26
N VAL A 170 21.91 -7.08 7.15
CA VAL A 170 20.64 -7.65 6.68
C VAL A 170 20.95 -8.77 5.67
N ALA A 171 20.92 -10.00 6.15
CA ALA A 171 21.35 -11.19 5.39
C ALA A 171 20.59 -11.34 4.07
N LYS A 172 19.26 -11.20 4.08
CA LYS A 172 18.44 -11.33 2.85
C LYS A 172 18.88 -10.39 1.75
N THR A 173 19.18 -9.13 2.09
CA THR A 173 19.65 -8.11 1.13
C THR A 173 21.01 -8.51 0.52
N GLN A 174 21.96 -8.86 1.37
CA GLN A 174 23.29 -9.27 0.93
C GLN A 174 23.24 -10.47 -0.01
N GLN A 175 22.48 -11.50 0.37
CA GLN A 175 22.34 -12.72 -0.41
C GLN A 175 21.58 -12.50 -1.71
N PHE A 176 20.56 -11.61 -1.71
CA PHE A 176 19.87 -11.21 -2.93
C PHE A 176 20.82 -10.51 -3.91
N LEU A 177 21.56 -9.50 -3.45
CA LEU A 177 22.52 -8.78 -4.29
C LEU A 177 23.59 -9.72 -4.87
N ALA A 178 24.12 -10.64 -4.05
CA ALA A 178 25.12 -11.62 -4.49
C ALA A 178 24.56 -12.60 -5.53
N ALA A 179 23.37 -13.15 -5.30
CA ALA A 179 22.72 -14.09 -6.22
C ALA A 179 22.33 -13.44 -7.55
N ALA A 180 21.85 -12.19 -7.53
CA ALA A 180 21.54 -11.44 -8.74
C ALA A 180 22.79 -11.23 -9.61
N ARG A 181 23.90 -10.75 -9.01
CA ARG A 181 25.17 -10.56 -9.73
C ARG A 181 25.70 -11.88 -10.31
N ALA A 182 25.67 -12.96 -9.53
CA ALA A 182 26.07 -14.29 -10.00
C ALA A 182 25.18 -14.79 -11.15
N GLY A 183 23.92 -14.37 -11.20
CA GLY A 183 22.97 -14.62 -12.28
C GLY A 183 23.10 -13.69 -13.49
N GLY A 184 24.10 -12.80 -13.51
CA GLY A 184 24.33 -11.84 -14.61
C GLY A 184 23.36 -10.65 -14.62
N LEU A 185 22.74 -10.33 -13.47
CA LEU A 185 21.90 -9.16 -13.30
C LEU A 185 22.67 -8.03 -12.59
N GLU A 186 22.23 -6.80 -12.81
CA GLU A 186 22.74 -5.60 -12.13
C GLU A 186 21.76 -5.21 -11.01
N PRO A 187 21.94 -5.73 -9.76
CA PRO A 187 21.05 -5.41 -8.67
C PRO A 187 21.41 -4.06 -8.04
N GLU A 188 20.38 -3.37 -7.58
CA GLU A 188 20.47 -2.12 -6.86
C GLU A 188 19.73 -2.18 -5.53
N LEU A 189 20.12 -1.31 -4.59
CA LEU A 189 19.32 -1.04 -3.40
C LEU A 189 18.10 -0.23 -3.78
N ALA A 190 16.93 -0.65 -3.34
CA ALA A 190 15.69 0.04 -3.63
C ALA A 190 15.59 1.34 -2.82
N PRO A 191 15.24 2.48 -3.44
CA PRO A 191 14.83 3.67 -2.68
C PRO A 191 13.52 3.37 -1.96
N ILE A 192 13.53 3.42 -0.64
CA ILE A 192 12.37 3.11 0.21
C ILE A 192 12.03 4.26 1.14
N ALA A 193 10.74 4.56 1.28
CA ALA A 193 10.23 5.64 2.14
C ALA A 193 10.24 5.21 3.62
N VAL A 194 11.45 5.08 4.19
CA VAL A 194 11.70 4.64 5.56
C VAL A 194 12.77 5.52 6.20
N THR A 195 12.53 5.94 7.43
CA THR A 195 13.47 6.74 8.22
C THR A 195 14.43 5.82 8.99
N PHE A 196 15.71 5.91 8.67
CA PHE A 196 16.79 5.16 9.34
C PHE A 196 17.62 6.03 10.28
N ARG A 197 17.65 7.34 10.05
CA ARG A 197 18.41 8.32 10.84
C ARG A 197 17.49 9.45 11.27
N ALA A 198 17.58 9.83 12.52
CA ALA A 198 16.94 11.02 13.06
C ALA A 198 17.89 12.23 12.95
N ARG A 199 17.33 13.40 12.74
CA ARG A 199 18.05 14.67 12.76
C ARG A 199 17.15 15.72 13.40
N ASP A 200 17.56 16.26 14.55
CA ASP A 200 16.85 17.37 15.22
C ASP A 200 15.30 17.23 15.19
N GLY A 201 14.81 16.01 15.46
CA GLY A 201 13.40 15.69 15.40
C GLY A 201 12.81 15.43 13.99
N ARG A 202 13.63 15.36 12.94
CA ARG A 202 13.20 15.14 11.54
C ARG A 202 13.83 13.88 10.94
N ALA A 203 13.20 13.34 9.91
CA ALA A 203 13.79 12.30 9.06
C ALA A 203 15.04 12.84 8.33
N GLY A 204 15.98 11.96 7.98
CA GLY A 204 17.15 12.32 7.15
C GLY A 204 18.36 12.83 7.92
N GLY A 205 18.52 12.47 9.21
CA GLY A 205 19.71 12.80 10.02
C GLY A 205 21.01 12.31 9.41
N GLU A 206 22.10 13.06 9.66
CA GLU A 206 23.47 12.65 9.37
C GLU A 206 24.00 11.75 10.50
N GLY A 207 24.96 10.90 10.19
CA GLY A 207 25.59 10.01 11.17
C GLY A 207 25.15 8.56 11.04
N ARG A 208 25.54 7.74 12.02
CA ARG A 208 25.22 6.31 12.02
C ARG A 208 23.74 6.09 12.33
N PRO A 209 23.02 5.21 11.58
CA PRO A 209 21.65 4.89 11.90
C PRO A 209 21.54 4.20 13.27
N VAL A 210 20.61 4.67 14.10
CA VAL A 210 20.32 4.10 15.42
C VAL A 210 18.90 3.55 15.41
N PRO A 211 18.72 2.22 15.55
CA PRO A 211 17.38 1.63 15.56
C PRO A 211 16.54 2.10 16.75
N GLY A 212 15.30 2.53 16.49
CA GLY A 212 14.36 2.95 17.53
C GLY A 212 14.67 4.33 18.15
N GLU A 213 15.52 5.14 17.51
CA GLU A 213 15.76 6.51 17.94
C GLU A 213 14.50 7.37 17.73
N PRO A 214 14.03 8.10 18.77
CA PRO A 214 12.84 8.94 18.64
C PRO A 214 13.14 10.17 17.77
N PHE A 215 12.17 10.56 16.94
CA PHE A 215 12.18 11.80 16.19
C PHE A 215 10.75 12.31 15.97
N GLY A 216 10.57 13.63 15.99
CA GLY A 216 9.36 14.34 15.61
C GLY A 216 8.03 13.77 16.11
N ALA A 217 7.21 14.63 16.71
CA ALA A 217 5.81 14.34 17.00
C ALA A 217 4.87 15.24 16.18
N ASP A 218 5.43 16.07 15.29
CA ASP A 218 4.70 17.03 14.46
C ASP A 218 4.05 16.29 13.27
N ASN A 219 3.00 15.55 13.57
CA ASN A 219 2.25 14.78 12.60
C ASN A 219 0.78 14.70 13.01
N LEU A 220 -0.06 14.30 12.09
CA LEU A 220 -1.51 14.20 12.25
C LEU A 220 -1.97 13.47 13.53
N HIS A 221 -1.16 12.53 14.02
CA HIS A 221 -1.48 11.75 15.21
C HIS A 221 -0.98 12.38 16.52
N GLY A 222 -0.12 13.41 16.45
CA GLY A 222 0.51 13.99 17.63
C GLY A 222 1.35 12.98 18.45
N ARG A 223 1.86 11.93 17.79
CA ARG A 223 2.62 10.85 18.43
C ARG A 223 4.07 10.85 17.94
N PRO A 224 5.05 10.58 18.83
CA PRO A 224 6.44 10.47 18.41
C PRO A 224 6.62 9.31 17.44
N ARG A 225 7.51 9.52 16.48
CA ARG A 225 7.99 8.50 15.53
C ARG A 225 9.37 8.01 15.97
N HIS A 226 9.75 6.81 15.54
CA HIS A 226 11.06 6.24 15.82
C HIS A 226 11.68 5.70 14.53
N THR A 227 13.00 5.71 14.43
CA THR A 227 13.74 5.15 13.31
C THR A 227 13.51 3.65 13.19
N CYS A 228 13.79 3.10 12.01
CA CYS A 228 13.52 1.69 11.70
C CYS A 228 14.28 0.73 12.63
N THR A 229 13.56 -0.19 13.25
CA THR A 229 14.09 -1.25 14.12
C THR A 229 14.39 -2.56 13.40
N LEU A 230 14.25 -2.59 12.07
CA LEU A 230 14.56 -3.73 11.20
C LEU A 230 13.76 -5.01 11.49
N VAL A 231 12.52 -4.91 11.96
CA VAL A 231 11.69 -6.06 12.38
C VAL A 231 10.79 -6.65 11.30
N GLY A 232 10.94 -6.24 10.03
CA GLY A 232 10.23 -6.83 8.89
C GLY A 232 8.71 -6.60 8.85
N GLU A 233 8.16 -5.69 9.64
CA GLU A 233 6.71 -5.53 9.84
C GLU A 233 6.02 -4.54 8.88
N CYS A 234 6.70 -4.06 7.83
CA CYS A 234 6.17 -3.00 6.96
C CYS A 234 4.78 -3.30 6.40
N ASN A 235 4.52 -4.56 6.01
CA ASN A 235 3.24 -4.98 5.41
C ASN A 235 2.11 -5.18 6.43
N LEU A 236 2.41 -5.16 7.73
CA LEU A 236 1.41 -5.21 8.81
C LEU A 236 1.10 -3.83 9.41
N GLY A 237 1.75 -2.79 8.88
CA GLY A 237 1.78 -1.45 9.46
C GLY A 237 2.93 -1.30 10.47
N CYS A 238 3.51 -0.10 10.55
CA CYS A 238 4.72 0.16 11.34
C CYS A 238 4.38 0.75 12.71
N ASN A 239 4.46 -0.06 13.77
CA ASN A 239 4.23 0.41 15.13
C ASN A 239 5.32 1.36 15.66
N GLN A 240 6.46 1.47 14.98
CA GLN A 240 7.51 2.46 15.27
C GLN A 240 7.26 3.82 14.59
N GLY A 241 6.36 3.88 13.59
CA GLY A 241 6.19 5.06 12.77
C GLY A 241 7.41 5.38 11.88
N ALA A 242 8.30 4.41 11.65
CA ALA A 242 9.49 4.59 10.81
C ALA A 242 9.18 4.73 9.32
N LYS A 243 8.04 4.22 8.86
CA LYS A 243 7.57 4.39 7.48
C LYS A 243 7.16 5.85 7.27
N ASN A 244 7.58 6.45 6.16
CA ASN A 244 7.10 7.75 5.72
C ASN A 244 5.76 7.58 4.99
N SER A 245 4.77 7.02 5.71
CA SER A 245 3.40 6.84 5.20
C SER A 245 2.67 8.18 5.08
N LEU A 246 1.58 8.19 4.36
CA LEU A 246 0.89 9.42 3.95
C LEU A 246 0.27 10.18 5.13
N ASP A 247 -0.12 9.49 6.18
CA ASP A 247 -0.61 10.07 7.43
C ASP A 247 0.46 10.94 8.11
N TYR A 248 1.72 10.50 8.11
CA TYR A 248 2.83 11.31 8.65
C TYR A 248 3.34 12.39 7.70
N THR A 249 3.04 12.29 6.41
CA THR A 249 3.62 13.14 5.38
C THR A 249 2.56 14.04 4.73
N TYR A 250 1.96 13.61 3.63
CA TYR A 250 1.01 14.44 2.87
C TYR A 250 -0.23 14.84 3.64
N LEU A 251 -0.84 13.95 4.43
CA LEU A 251 -2.06 14.29 5.20
C LEU A 251 -1.74 15.24 6.34
N SER A 252 -0.59 15.10 7.00
CA SER A 252 -0.13 16.07 7.98
C SER A 252 0.13 17.44 7.35
N ARG A 253 0.75 17.48 6.16
CA ARG A 253 0.95 18.72 5.39
C ARG A 253 -0.36 19.32 4.88
N PHE A 254 -1.33 18.49 4.48
CA PHE A 254 -2.67 18.94 4.08
C PHE A 254 -3.35 19.72 5.21
N ILE A 255 -3.36 19.17 6.41
CA ILE A 255 -3.92 19.83 7.58
C ILE A 255 -3.12 21.10 7.95
N ALA A 256 -1.80 21.05 7.93
CA ALA A 256 -0.97 22.20 8.24
C ALA A 256 -1.18 23.37 7.26
N ALA A 257 -1.28 23.07 5.95
CA ALA A 257 -1.48 24.07 4.90
C ALA A 257 -2.90 24.68 4.92
N GLY A 258 -3.93 23.85 5.08
CA GLY A 258 -5.32 24.29 5.01
C GLY A 258 -5.86 24.84 6.33
N GLY A 259 -5.26 24.52 7.48
CA GLY A 259 -5.74 24.93 8.80
C GLY A 259 -7.22 24.56 9.00
N ASP A 260 -8.05 25.54 9.37
CA ASP A 260 -9.49 25.32 9.58
C ASP A 260 -10.30 25.05 8.30
N ARG A 261 -9.71 25.23 7.13
CA ARG A 261 -10.32 24.94 5.84
C ARG A 261 -10.11 23.50 5.38
N ALA A 262 -9.13 22.79 5.96
CA ALA A 262 -8.87 21.38 5.68
C ALA A 262 -9.58 20.49 6.71
N ARG A 263 -10.33 19.50 6.23
CA ARG A 263 -11.05 18.54 7.10
C ARG A 263 -10.83 17.12 6.60
N ILE A 264 -10.67 16.20 7.53
CA ILE A 264 -10.61 14.76 7.27
C ILE A 264 -11.72 14.07 8.05
N PHE A 265 -12.64 13.40 7.34
CA PHE A 265 -13.65 12.55 7.96
C PHE A 265 -13.23 11.10 7.77
N THR A 266 -12.94 10.41 8.87
CA THR A 266 -12.67 8.97 8.88
C THR A 266 -13.92 8.17 9.19
N CYS A 267 -13.90 6.87 8.87
CA CYS A 267 -15.07 5.99 8.98
C CYS A 267 -16.25 6.43 8.09
N CYS A 268 -15.96 7.12 6.98
CA CYS A 268 -16.92 7.68 6.04
C CYS A 268 -16.69 7.09 4.64
N GLU A 269 -17.54 6.17 4.20
CA GLU A 269 -17.46 5.49 2.90
C GLU A 269 -18.34 6.19 1.87
N ALA A 270 -17.76 6.75 0.81
CA ALA A 270 -18.51 7.33 -0.30
C ALA A 270 -19.25 6.23 -1.09
N THR A 271 -20.54 6.42 -1.31
CA THR A 271 -21.44 5.44 -1.93
C THR A 271 -22.03 5.91 -3.26
N GLY A 272 -21.96 7.19 -3.58
CA GLY A 272 -22.48 7.72 -4.84
C GLY A 272 -22.06 9.15 -5.13
N ILE A 273 -22.00 9.48 -6.42
CA ILE A 273 -21.73 10.83 -6.92
C ILE A 273 -22.84 11.17 -7.92
N GLU A 274 -23.35 12.37 -7.83
CA GLU A 274 -24.37 12.90 -8.74
C GLU A 274 -24.15 14.41 -8.95
N PRO A 275 -24.61 15.00 -10.06
CA PRO A 275 -24.65 16.45 -10.20
C PRO A 275 -25.43 17.08 -9.05
N ALA A 276 -25.01 18.24 -8.58
CA ALA A 276 -25.78 18.97 -7.58
C ALA A 276 -27.03 19.61 -8.23
N ASP A 277 -28.18 19.56 -7.53
CA ASP A 277 -29.46 20.03 -8.08
C ASP A 277 -29.58 21.55 -8.14
N ASP A 278 -28.91 22.24 -7.21
CA ASP A 278 -29.13 23.67 -6.89
C ASP A 278 -27.94 24.57 -7.27
N ARG A 279 -26.82 23.97 -7.73
CA ARG A 279 -25.59 24.70 -8.08
C ARG A 279 -24.69 23.91 -9.01
N ALA A 280 -23.69 24.58 -9.58
CA ALA A 280 -22.64 23.90 -10.32
C ALA A 280 -21.83 22.99 -9.37
N GLY A 281 -21.46 21.81 -9.84
CA GLY A 281 -20.67 20.83 -9.08
C GLY A 281 -21.43 19.53 -8.81
N TYR A 282 -21.07 18.88 -7.71
CA TYR A 282 -21.49 17.52 -7.41
C TYR A 282 -21.98 17.37 -5.98
N ARG A 283 -22.89 16.42 -5.78
CA ARG A 283 -23.23 15.87 -4.48
C ARG A 283 -22.53 14.53 -4.31
N VAL A 284 -21.82 14.37 -3.21
CA VAL A 284 -21.20 13.11 -2.78
C VAL A 284 -22.04 12.54 -1.64
N ARG A 285 -22.55 11.33 -1.83
CA ARG A 285 -23.23 10.56 -0.77
C ARG A 285 -22.22 9.65 -0.10
N TYR A 286 -22.32 9.53 1.21
CA TYR A 286 -21.47 8.63 1.99
C TYR A 286 -22.23 8.02 3.16
N VAL A 287 -21.73 6.87 3.62
CA VAL A 287 -22.19 6.18 4.82
C VAL A 287 -21.15 6.40 5.91
N GLU A 288 -21.62 6.69 7.11
CA GLU A 288 -20.82 6.81 8.31
C GLU A 288 -20.92 5.53 9.13
N HIS A 289 -19.81 4.81 9.31
CA HIS A 289 -19.72 3.55 10.06
C HIS A 289 -19.61 3.82 11.57
N ARG A 290 -20.71 3.80 12.31
CA ARG A 290 -20.77 4.09 13.76
C ARG A 290 -19.94 3.13 14.60
N ALA A 291 -19.98 1.84 14.28
CA ALA A 291 -19.21 0.82 14.98
C ALA A 291 -17.69 1.08 14.87
N ALA A 292 -17.21 1.52 13.69
CA ALA A 292 -15.82 1.92 13.49
C ALA A 292 -15.46 3.13 14.36
N ARG A 293 -16.34 4.12 14.46
CA ARG A 293 -16.15 5.30 15.33
C ARG A 293 -16.00 4.93 16.80
N ALA A 294 -16.81 4.02 17.29
CA ALA A 294 -16.73 3.55 18.67
C ALA A 294 -15.36 2.88 18.96
N LEU A 295 -14.82 2.11 17.99
CA LEU A 295 -13.49 1.51 18.08
C LEU A 295 -12.38 2.56 18.10
N VAL A 296 -12.50 3.63 17.33
CA VAL A 296 -11.53 4.75 17.32
C VAL A 296 -11.52 5.44 18.68
N ARG A 297 -12.68 5.74 19.25
CA ARG A 297 -12.78 6.34 20.58
C ARG A 297 -12.17 5.48 21.69
N GLY A 298 -12.34 4.17 21.63
CA GLY A 298 -11.75 3.24 22.62
C GLY A 298 -10.24 3.02 22.46
N ARG A 299 -9.66 3.30 21.29
CA ARG A 299 -8.21 3.19 21.03
C ARG A 299 -7.45 4.49 21.24
N HIS A 300 -8.12 5.60 21.07
CA HIS A 300 -7.64 6.93 21.35
C HIS A 300 -8.41 7.47 22.55
N GLU A 301 -7.77 7.58 23.70
CA GLU A 301 -8.07 8.69 24.56
C GLU A 301 -7.67 9.93 23.74
N LEU A 302 -8.57 10.38 22.88
CA LEU A 302 -8.49 11.68 22.25
C LEU A 302 -8.67 12.66 23.40
N HIS A 303 -7.55 13.10 23.97
CA HIS A 303 -7.53 14.17 24.93
C HIS A 303 -8.28 15.36 24.36
N ASP A 304 -9.42 15.65 25.01
CA ASP A 304 -10.15 16.90 24.97
C ASP A 304 -10.24 17.61 23.60
N ALA A 305 -11.04 17.10 22.73
CA ALA A 305 -11.83 17.96 21.88
C ALA A 305 -13.29 17.70 22.28
N GLY A 306 -13.93 18.68 22.86
CA GLY A 306 -15.34 18.65 23.15
C GLY A 306 -16.14 18.40 21.87
N ALA A 307 -16.25 17.15 21.48
CA ALA A 307 -17.17 16.71 20.48
C ALA A 307 -18.52 16.55 21.17
N GLU A 308 -19.30 17.61 21.20
CA GLU A 308 -20.73 17.50 21.45
C GLU A 308 -21.33 16.58 20.40
N LEU A 309 -21.85 15.47 20.89
CA LEU A 309 -22.72 14.59 20.13
C LEU A 309 -24.06 15.29 19.96
N LEU A 310 -24.32 15.85 18.82
CA LEU A 310 -25.66 16.35 18.48
C LEU A 310 -26.01 15.94 17.06
N ASP A 311 -26.89 14.96 16.95
CA ASP A 311 -28.02 15.03 16.03
C ASP A 311 -29.14 14.09 16.52
N PRO A 312 -30.29 14.60 16.97
CA PRO A 312 -31.39 13.80 17.48
C PRO A 312 -32.34 13.25 16.40
N ASP A 313 -32.16 13.58 15.13
CA ASP A 313 -33.12 13.26 14.05
C ASP A 313 -32.80 12.01 13.23
N THR A 314 -32.02 11.07 13.74
CA THR A 314 -31.69 9.84 13.01
C THR A 314 -32.10 8.61 13.79
N ASP A 315 -32.67 7.66 13.08
CA ASP A 315 -33.05 6.33 13.54
C ASP A 315 -31.92 5.72 14.40
N GLU A 316 -32.11 5.68 15.72
CA GLU A 316 -31.08 5.28 16.68
C GLU A 316 -30.64 3.82 16.55
N ASP A 317 -31.40 3.00 15.79
CA ASP A 317 -31.19 1.55 15.65
C ASP A 317 -30.32 1.16 14.45
N SER A 318 -29.90 2.08 13.56
CA SER A 318 -29.04 1.72 12.44
C SER A 318 -27.53 1.91 12.75
N ASP A 319 -26.71 0.89 12.45
CA ASP A 319 -25.25 0.98 12.57
C ASP A 319 -24.60 1.89 11.53
N GLU A 320 -25.37 2.41 10.57
CA GLU A 320 -24.90 3.21 9.45
C GLU A 320 -25.79 4.43 9.21
N TRP A 321 -25.17 5.61 9.03
CA TRP A 321 -25.86 6.84 8.67
C TRP A 321 -25.52 7.28 7.26
N THR A 322 -26.54 7.41 6.42
CA THR A 322 -26.37 7.99 5.07
C THR A 322 -26.36 9.51 5.14
N ARG A 323 -25.31 10.10 4.59
CA ARG A 323 -25.04 11.54 4.57
C ARG A 323 -24.71 12.02 3.16
N SER A 324 -24.69 13.34 2.97
CA SER A 324 -24.21 13.93 1.73
C SER A 324 -23.58 15.29 1.95
N VAL A 325 -22.60 15.61 1.11
CA VAL A 325 -21.97 16.92 0.99
C VAL A 325 -21.98 17.36 -0.47
N THR A 326 -21.91 18.68 -0.71
CA THR A 326 -21.77 19.22 -2.08
C THR A 326 -20.41 19.87 -2.27
N ALA A 327 -19.88 19.80 -3.49
CA ALA A 327 -18.61 20.45 -3.84
C ALA A 327 -18.58 20.91 -5.28
N GLY A 328 -17.84 21.99 -5.55
CA GLY A 328 -17.54 22.43 -6.92
C GLY A 328 -16.65 21.42 -7.65
N VAL A 329 -15.67 20.87 -6.96
CA VAL A 329 -14.72 19.86 -7.48
C VAL A 329 -14.78 18.60 -6.62
N VAL A 330 -14.74 17.43 -7.28
CA VAL A 330 -14.64 16.12 -6.63
C VAL A 330 -13.46 15.34 -7.19
N VAL A 331 -12.57 14.85 -6.32
CA VAL A 331 -11.46 13.98 -6.66
C VAL A 331 -11.71 12.58 -6.11
N VAL A 332 -11.93 11.61 -6.99
CA VAL A 332 -12.12 10.20 -6.63
C VAL A 332 -10.75 9.53 -6.54
N ALA A 333 -10.42 9.00 -5.37
CA ALA A 333 -9.15 8.35 -5.07
C ALA A 333 -9.29 7.14 -4.12
N GLY A 334 -10.40 6.39 -4.27
CA GLY A 334 -10.74 5.20 -3.47
C GLY A 334 -9.96 3.93 -3.85
N GLY A 335 -8.90 4.05 -4.65
CA GLY A 335 -8.12 2.93 -5.19
C GLY A 335 -8.81 2.24 -6.35
N THR A 336 -8.10 1.33 -7.02
CA THR A 336 -8.55 0.69 -8.27
C THR A 336 -9.97 0.12 -8.18
N PHE A 337 -10.27 -0.66 -7.14
CA PHE A 337 -11.60 -1.25 -6.98
C PHE A 337 -12.62 -0.24 -6.45
N GLY A 338 -12.27 0.54 -5.44
CA GLY A 338 -13.18 1.51 -4.82
C GLY A 338 -13.64 2.59 -5.80
N SER A 339 -12.71 3.23 -6.52
CA SER A 339 -13.02 4.26 -7.52
C SER A 339 -13.82 3.70 -8.69
N THR A 340 -13.45 2.52 -9.19
CA THR A 340 -14.19 1.87 -10.29
C THR A 340 -15.61 1.51 -9.84
N ARG A 341 -15.79 0.91 -8.65
CA ARG A 341 -17.10 0.56 -8.10
C ARG A 341 -17.96 1.82 -7.92
N LEU A 342 -17.41 2.86 -7.30
CA LEU A 342 -18.12 4.11 -7.05
C LEU A 342 -18.65 4.77 -8.34
N LEU A 343 -17.80 4.84 -9.39
CA LEU A 343 -18.22 5.43 -10.67
C LEU A 343 -19.20 4.51 -11.41
N LEU A 344 -19.02 3.18 -11.38
CA LEU A 344 -19.98 2.25 -11.94
C LEU A 344 -21.35 2.35 -11.26
N SER A 345 -21.41 2.43 -9.94
CA SER A 345 -22.65 2.61 -9.16
C SER A 345 -23.28 3.97 -9.39
N SER A 346 -22.49 5.00 -9.69
CA SER A 346 -22.98 6.35 -9.99
C SER A 346 -23.47 6.52 -11.42
N ARG A 347 -23.24 5.54 -12.31
CA ARG A 347 -23.61 5.63 -13.75
C ARG A 347 -25.07 6.01 -14.03
N PRO A 348 -26.09 5.55 -13.29
CA PRO A 348 -27.47 5.98 -13.52
C PRO A 348 -27.67 7.49 -13.35
N ARG A 349 -26.85 8.14 -12.54
CA ARG A 349 -26.87 9.60 -12.27
C ARG A 349 -25.81 10.36 -13.08
N LEU A 350 -24.84 9.64 -13.61
CA LEU A 350 -23.77 10.13 -14.49
C LEU A 350 -23.82 9.40 -15.85
N PRO A 351 -24.87 9.57 -16.66
CA PRO A 351 -25.11 8.73 -17.86
C PRO A 351 -24.08 8.93 -18.99
N ARG A 352 -23.30 10.03 -18.95
CA ARG A 352 -22.24 10.29 -19.95
C ARG A 352 -20.90 9.66 -19.62
N LEU A 353 -20.80 8.85 -18.54
CA LEU A 353 -19.56 8.13 -18.24
C LEU A 353 -19.17 7.21 -19.38
N SER A 354 -17.88 7.26 -19.74
CA SER A 354 -17.32 6.49 -20.86
C SER A 354 -17.60 4.98 -20.76
N ALA A 355 -17.74 4.34 -21.91
CA ALA A 355 -17.84 2.88 -22.04
C ALA A 355 -16.51 2.16 -21.67
N GLN A 356 -15.42 2.91 -21.49
CA GLN A 356 -14.14 2.37 -21.03
C GLN A 356 -14.12 2.14 -19.50
N LEU A 357 -15.10 2.66 -18.75
CA LEU A 357 -15.20 2.43 -17.32
C LEU A 357 -15.30 0.94 -17.00
N GLY A 358 -14.43 0.49 -16.10
CA GLY A 358 -14.24 -0.91 -15.72
C GLY A 358 -13.22 -1.66 -16.58
N ARG A 359 -12.59 -1.06 -17.59
CA ARG A 359 -11.63 -1.71 -18.47
C ARG A 359 -10.18 -1.48 -18.05
N ARG A 360 -9.27 -2.21 -18.67
CA ARG A 360 -7.80 -2.10 -18.50
C ARG A 360 -7.30 -2.54 -17.12
N PHE A 361 -8.00 -3.44 -16.45
CA PHE A 361 -7.45 -4.03 -15.22
C PHE A 361 -6.14 -4.77 -15.49
N SER A 362 -5.19 -4.60 -14.57
CA SER A 362 -3.86 -5.22 -14.55
C SER A 362 -3.49 -5.51 -13.10
N THR A 363 -2.71 -6.56 -12.88
CA THR A 363 -2.11 -6.86 -11.57
C THR A 363 -0.73 -6.22 -11.40
N ASN A 364 -0.30 -5.38 -12.34
CA ASN A 364 1.08 -4.90 -12.46
C ASN A 364 2.09 -6.05 -12.53
N GLY A 365 1.63 -7.21 -13.01
CA GLY A 365 2.44 -8.40 -13.18
C GLY A 365 2.91 -9.06 -11.87
N ASP A 366 2.26 -8.82 -10.75
CA ASP A 366 2.67 -9.37 -9.46
C ASP A 366 2.77 -10.89 -9.47
N LEU A 367 3.96 -11.40 -9.15
CA LEU A 367 4.24 -12.81 -8.93
C LEU A 367 5.05 -12.97 -7.64
N LEU A 368 4.39 -13.38 -6.57
CA LEU A 368 5.04 -13.70 -5.30
C LEU A 368 5.53 -15.15 -5.32
N THR A 369 6.82 -15.35 -5.10
CA THR A 369 7.48 -16.66 -5.08
C THR A 369 8.36 -16.81 -3.84
N VAL A 370 8.86 -18.01 -3.58
CA VAL A 370 9.77 -18.27 -2.46
C VAL A 370 10.87 -19.21 -2.90
N ALA A 371 12.12 -18.76 -2.81
CA ALA A 371 13.27 -19.64 -2.84
C ALA A 371 13.35 -20.39 -1.50
N ARG A 372 13.44 -21.71 -1.53
CA ARG A 372 13.41 -22.55 -0.34
C ARG A 372 14.61 -23.49 -0.28
N ARG A 373 15.02 -23.87 0.95
CA ARG A 373 16.10 -24.80 1.21
C ARG A 373 17.39 -24.36 0.54
N CYS A 374 17.67 -23.07 0.67
CA CYS A 374 18.86 -22.46 0.07
C CYS A 374 20.12 -22.95 0.78
N ARG A 375 21.12 -23.39 -0.01
CA ARG A 375 22.39 -23.91 0.50
C ARG A 375 23.56 -23.12 -0.08
N ALA A 376 24.59 -22.96 0.73
CA ALA A 376 25.87 -22.48 0.26
C ALA A 376 26.62 -23.57 -0.57
N PRO A 377 27.66 -23.21 -1.34
CA PRO A 377 28.43 -24.19 -2.15
C PRO A 377 29.06 -25.32 -1.34
N ASP A 378 29.36 -25.11 -0.07
CA ASP A 378 29.86 -26.12 0.87
C ASP A 378 28.79 -27.08 1.41
N GLY A 379 27.54 -26.89 0.97
CA GLY A 379 26.37 -27.67 1.39
C GLY A 379 25.72 -27.23 2.70
N SER A 380 26.26 -26.23 3.39
CA SER A 380 25.64 -25.65 4.58
C SER A 380 24.37 -24.87 4.22
N TRP A 381 23.49 -24.72 5.19
CA TRP A 381 22.30 -23.87 5.01
C TRP A 381 22.69 -22.39 4.93
N ARG A 382 22.13 -21.68 3.95
CA ARG A 382 22.27 -20.22 3.90
C ARG A 382 21.41 -19.61 4.99
N ASP A 383 21.98 -18.70 5.76
CA ASP A 383 21.19 -17.80 6.59
C ASP A 383 20.75 -16.60 5.75
N LEU A 384 19.46 -16.54 5.43
CA LEU A 384 18.84 -15.47 4.64
C LEU A 384 18.05 -14.51 5.54
N ASP A 385 17.64 -14.97 6.71
CA ASP A 385 16.82 -14.26 7.70
C ASP A 385 15.81 -13.27 7.06
N PRO A 386 14.72 -13.76 6.44
CA PRO A 386 13.75 -12.90 5.75
C PRO A 386 12.92 -12.05 6.72
N THR A 387 13.13 -12.22 8.02
CA THR A 387 12.40 -11.46 9.06
C THR A 387 13.13 -10.21 9.52
N ARG A 388 14.38 -10.01 9.07
CA ARG A 388 15.19 -8.85 9.42
C ARG A 388 15.30 -7.85 8.27
N GLY A 389 15.15 -6.57 8.59
CA GLY A 389 15.18 -5.45 7.65
C GLY A 389 13.79 -5.02 7.19
N PRO A 390 13.68 -3.92 6.44
CA PRO A 390 12.47 -3.59 5.69
C PRO A 390 12.07 -4.73 4.76
N VAL A 391 10.78 -4.85 4.45
CA VAL A 391 10.27 -5.98 3.66
C VAL A 391 10.95 -6.11 2.29
N ILE A 392 11.12 -4.99 1.58
CA ILE A 392 11.91 -4.92 0.34
C ILE A 392 13.05 -3.94 0.55
N THR A 393 14.24 -4.31 0.10
CA THR A 393 15.47 -3.50 0.24
C THR A 393 16.32 -3.45 -1.03
N ALA A 394 16.14 -4.41 -1.93
CA ALA A 394 16.90 -4.50 -3.16
C ALA A 394 16.05 -5.00 -4.33
N TYR A 395 16.45 -4.67 -5.52
CA TYR A 395 15.80 -5.13 -6.75
C TYR A 395 16.84 -5.40 -7.84
N ALA A 396 16.42 -6.16 -8.85
CA ALA A 396 17.15 -6.33 -10.10
C ALA A 396 16.17 -6.22 -11.27
N GLU A 397 16.56 -5.45 -12.28
CA GLU A 397 15.81 -5.38 -13.54
C GLU A 397 16.28 -6.48 -14.48
N HIS A 398 15.34 -7.10 -15.17
CA HIS A 398 15.60 -8.09 -16.21
C HIS A 398 14.69 -7.83 -17.41
N SER A 399 15.25 -8.02 -18.60
CA SER A 399 14.48 -7.95 -19.85
C SER A 399 14.42 -9.33 -20.49
N ALA A 400 13.22 -9.80 -20.80
CA ALA A 400 12.99 -11.06 -21.48
C ALA A 400 11.85 -10.87 -22.50
N ASP A 401 12.08 -11.30 -23.75
CA ASP A 401 11.09 -11.27 -24.84
C ASP A 401 10.43 -9.88 -25.03
N GLY A 402 11.24 -8.82 -24.96
CA GLY A 402 10.79 -7.42 -25.07
C GLY A 402 10.05 -6.89 -23.85
N ARG A 403 9.92 -7.66 -22.78
CA ARG A 403 9.25 -7.27 -21.52
C ARG A 403 10.25 -6.98 -20.44
N ARG A 404 9.96 -5.98 -19.62
CA ARG A 404 10.77 -5.65 -18.44
C ARG A 404 10.14 -6.27 -17.19
N LEU A 405 11.00 -6.87 -16.38
CA LEU A 405 10.67 -7.52 -15.12
C LEU A 405 11.51 -6.89 -14.01
N TRP A 406 10.91 -6.65 -12.87
CA TRP A 406 11.59 -6.19 -11.65
C TRP A 406 11.45 -7.29 -10.60
N MET A 407 12.56 -7.96 -10.29
CA MET A 407 12.61 -8.90 -9.18
C MET A 407 13.12 -8.17 -7.94
N GLN A 408 12.47 -8.39 -6.81
CA GLN A 408 12.79 -7.76 -5.53
C GLN A 408 12.95 -8.82 -4.45
N ASP A 409 13.88 -8.57 -3.49
CA ASP A 409 13.88 -9.31 -2.24
C ASP A 409 12.57 -9.00 -1.50
N ALA A 410 12.11 -9.96 -0.71
CA ALA A 410 10.97 -9.73 0.15
C ALA A 410 11.24 -10.32 1.54
N GLY A 411 10.39 -9.98 2.47
CA GLY A 411 10.50 -10.44 3.84
C GLY A 411 9.15 -10.36 4.56
N GLY A 412 9.17 -10.60 5.84
CA GLY A 412 7.98 -10.53 6.68
C GLY A 412 8.34 -10.45 8.16
N PRO A 413 7.35 -10.25 9.03
CA PRO A 413 7.59 -10.13 10.47
C PRO A 413 8.10 -11.44 11.08
N GLY A 414 8.78 -11.36 12.22
CA GLY A 414 9.32 -12.52 12.93
C GLY A 414 8.27 -13.60 13.23
N VAL A 415 7.02 -13.24 13.46
CA VAL A 415 5.92 -14.21 13.64
C VAL A 415 5.69 -15.09 12.41
N SER A 416 6.00 -14.61 11.20
CA SER A 416 5.87 -15.41 9.98
C SER A 416 6.89 -16.55 9.91
N ALA A 417 8.06 -16.42 10.53
CA ALA A 417 9.05 -17.48 10.60
C ALA A 417 8.51 -18.72 11.32
N TRP A 418 7.74 -18.54 12.40
CA TRP A 418 7.08 -19.63 13.10
C TRP A 418 6.04 -20.33 12.24
N ALA A 419 5.25 -19.56 11.48
CA ALA A 419 4.27 -20.12 10.56
C ALA A 419 4.94 -20.88 9.40
N TRP A 420 6.04 -20.36 8.86
CA TRP A 420 6.82 -21.03 7.81
C TRP A 420 7.47 -22.32 8.35
N GLN A 421 8.07 -22.26 9.55
CA GLN A 421 8.65 -23.44 10.18
C GLN A 421 7.61 -24.53 10.43
N ALA A 422 6.44 -24.18 10.96
CA ALA A 422 5.34 -25.11 11.20
C ALA A 422 4.74 -25.69 9.90
N GLY A 423 4.70 -24.91 8.82
CA GLY A 423 4.12 -25.32 7.54
C GLY A 423 4.99 -26.25 6.71
N GLU A 424 6.33 -26.20 6.88
CA GLU A 424 7.28 -26.99 6.09
C GLU A 424 7.58 -28.39 6.69
N SER A 425 7.44 -28.55 7.97
CA SER A 425 7.78 -29.78 8.69
C SER A 425 6.67 -30.29 9.59
N PRO A 426 5.62 -30.92 9.03
CA PRO A 426 4.69 -31.69 9.85
C PRO A 426 5.40 -32.75 10.70
N ARG A 427 6.58 -33.24 10.22
CA ARG A 427 7.42 -34.19 10.95
C ARG A 427 8.07 -33.59 12.20
N ASP A 428 8.42 -32.30 12.20
CA ASP A 428 9.04 -31.65 13.37
C ASP A 428 7.99 -31.36 14.45
N LEU A 429 6.75 -31.09 14.07
CA LEU A 429 5.59 -31.11 14.99
C LEU A 429 5.32 -32.52 15.55
N TRP A 430 5.60 -33.58 14.78
CA TRP A 430 5.52 -34.97 15.27
C TRP A 430 6.67 -35.32 16.21
N SER A 431 7.84 -34.67 16.08
CA SER A 431 8.94 -34.79 17.03
C SER A 431 8.57 -34.23 18.40
N ALA A 432 7.67 -33.24 18.46
CA ALA A 432 7.10 -32.75 19.72
C ALA A 432 6.26 -33.85 20.47
N ARG A 433 5.69 -34.83 19.73
CA ARG A 433 5.08 -36.00 20.35
C ARG A 433 6.09 -36.89 21.07
N ALA A 434 7.35 -36.90 20.66
CA ALA A 434 8.44 -37.59 21.35
C ALA A 434 8.77 -36.94 22.72
N LEU A 435 8.32 -35.68 22.93
CA LEU A 435 8.48 -34.98 24.20
C LEU A 435 7.44 -35.45 25.24
N LEU A 436 6.25 -35.87 24.79
CA LEU A 436 5.16 -36.26 25.67
C LEU A 436 5.52 -37.40 26.66
N PRO A 437 6.18 -38.51 26.27
CA PRO A 437 6.59 -39.54 27.19
C PRO A 437 7.62 -39.09 28.22
N GLY A 438 8.52 -38.14 27.82
CA GLY A 438 9.53 -37.58 28.73
C GLY A 438 8.96 -36.61 29.74
N LEU A 439 7.97 -35.81 29.34
CA LEU A 439 7.22 -34.91 30.24
C LEU A 439 6.32 -35.68 31.21
N LEU A 440 5.65 -36.75 30.74
CA LEU A 440 4.76 -37.56 31.53
C LEU A 440 5.51 -38.46 32.54
N ARG A 441 6.76 -38.81 32.30
CA ARG A 441 7.59 -39.64 33.18
C ARG A 441 8.41 -38.87 34.21
N GLY A 442 8.22 -37.54 34.31
CA GLY A 442 8.84 -36.72 35.36
C GLY A 442 10.38 -36.75 35.38
N GLN A 443 11.03 -36.93 34.23
CA GLN A 443 12.50 -36.97 34.16
C GLN A 443 13.10 -35.59 34.58
N ARG A 444 13.79 -35.60 35.72
CA ARG A 444 14.53 -34.46 36.24
C ARG A 444 15.89 -34.36 35.52
N GLY A 445 16.19 -33.21 34.90
CA GLY A 445 17.52 -32.87 34.37
C GLY A 445 17.53 -32.42 32.91
N GLY A 446 18.57 -31.71 32.48
CA GLY A 446 18.78 -30.96 31.19
C GLY A 446 18.54 -31.69 29.85
N ARG A 447 18.01 -32.89 29.84
CA ARG A 447 17.64 -33.61 28.62
C ARG A 447 16.40 -33.04 27.94
N ILE A 448 15.47 -32.42 28.67
CA ILE A 448 14.24 -31.83 28.11
C ILE A 448 14.58 -30.61 27.26
N SER A 449 15.48 -29.72 27.71
CA SER A 449 15.93 -28.56 26.93
C SER A 449 16.56 -28.97 25.59
N ARG A 450 17.39 -30.05 25.60
CA ARG A 450 17.98 -30.58 24.37
C ARG A 450 16.93 -31.18 23.43
N LEU A 451 15.91 -31.85 23.97
CA LEU A 451 14.81 -32.40 23.18
C LEU A 451 13.93 -31.29 22.62
N MET A 452 13.64 -30.23 23.39
CA MET A 452 12.92 -29.04 22.91
C MET A 452 13.71 -28.33 21.81
N ALA A 453 15.02 -28.10 22.00
CA ALA A 453 15.87 -27.50 20.99
C ALA A 453 15.91 -28.32 19.69
N ARG A 454 15.95 -29.67 19.82
CA ARG A 454 15.86 -30.56 18.64
C ARG A 454 14.48 -30.58 18.00
N ALA A 455 13.40 -30.45 18.77
CA ALA A 455 12.04 -30.40 18.26
C ALA A 455 11.73 -29.09 17.54
N LEU A 456 12.32 -27.97 18.01
CA LEU A 456 12.28 -26.69 17.29
C LEU A 456 13.12 -26.73 16.01
N GLY A 457 14.03 -27.72 15.91
CA GLY A 457 14.88 -27.91 14.75
C GLY A 457 15.99 -26.87 14.63
N SER A 458 16.64 -26.87 13.48
CA SER A 458 17.70 -25.93 13.12
C SER A 458 17.20 -24.59 12.57
N ALA A 459 15.88 -24.35 12.59
CA ALA A 459 15.22 -23.20 11.95
C ALA A 459 15.53 -23.08 10.42
N GLU A 460 16.02 -24.14 9.82
CA GLU A 460 16.43 -24.18 8.40
C GLU A 460 15.30 -23.82 7.46
N SER A 461 14.08 -24.25 7.77
CA SER A 461 12.91 -24.01 6.95
C SER A 461 12.49 -22.54 6.95
N SER A 462 12.81 -21.79 8.00
CA SER A 462 12.47 -20.38 8.13
C SER A 462 13.63 -19.44 7.82
N SER A 463 14.87 -19.82 8.10
CA SER A 463 16.06 -18.99 7.85
C SER A 463 16.66 -19.19 6.45
N ALA A 464 16.60 -20.41 5.88
CA ALA A 464 17.14 -20.73 4.57
C ALA A 464 16.11 -20.58 3.43
N MET A 465 15.27 -19.55 3.52
CA MET A 465 14.30 -19.19 2.50
C MET A 465 14.30 -17.69 2.21
N LEU A 466 13.98 -17.32 0.97
CA LEU A 466 13.81 -15.93 0.57
C LEU A 466 12.49 -15.78 -0.20
N PRO A 467 11.51 -15.07 0.36
CA PRO A 467 10.39 -14.58 -0.42
C PRO A 467 10.89 -13.59 -1.47
N MET A 468 10.30 -13.61 -2.66
CA MET A 468 10.65 -12.75 -3.77
C MET A 468 9.38 -12.25 -4.43
N LEU A 469 9.36 -10.99 -4.81
CA LEU A 469 8.29 -10.39 -5.59
C LEU A 469 8.84 -10.04 -6.98
N THR A 470 8.24 -10.58 -8.02
CA THR A 470 8.48 -10.15 -9.39
C THR A 470 7.27 -9.36 -9.86
N MET A 471 7.49 -8.23 -10.52
CA MET A 471 6.46 -7.40 -11.13
C MET A 471 6.92 -6.89 -12.48
N GLY A 472 6.01 -6.30 -13.27
CA GLY A 472 6.35 -5.80 -14.60
C GLY A 472 5.14 -5.57 -15.49
N GLN A 473 5.35 -5.78 -16.78
CA GLN A 473 4.39 -5.41 -17.81
C GLN A 473 3.48 -6.60 -18.20
N ASP A 474 2.47 -6.92 -17.36
CA ASP A 474 1.38 -7.80 -17.76
C ASP A 474 0.43 -7.11 -18.77
N VAL A 475 -0.43 -7.86 -19.41
CA VAL A 475 -1.42 -7.30 -20.34
C VAL A 475 -2.62 -6.76 -19.55
N SER A 476 -2.86 -5.45 -19.69
CA SER A 476 -3.98 -4.75 -19.03
C SER A 476 -5.30 -5.01 -19.79
N GLY A 477 -5.72 -6.28 -19.84
CA GLY A 477 -6.89 -6.77 -20.59
C GLY A 477 -8.14 -6.96 -19.72
N GLY A 478 -8.02 -6.85 -18.39
CA GLY A 478 -9.11 -7.18 -17.49
C GLY A 478 -10.28 -6.19 -17.54
N ARG A 479 -11.47 -6.70 -17.18
CA ARG A 479 -12.71 -5.93 -17.15
C ARG A 479 -13.46 -6.14 -15.84
N MET A 480 -13.73 -5.04 -15.16
CA MET A 480 -14.57 -4.97 -13.97
C MET A 480 -15.99 -4.55 -14.33
N ARG A 481 -16.98 -5.09 -13.65
CA ARG A 481 -18.40 -4.72 -13.74
C ARG A 481 -19.04 -4.85 -12.37
N LEU A 482 -20.17 -4.21 -12.16
CA LEU A 482 -20.95 -4.43 -10.94
C LEU A 482 -21.50 -5.85 -10.92
N ASP A 483 -21.54 -6.42 -9.72
CA ASP A 483 -22.16 -7.71 -9.40
C ASP A 483 -22.83 -7.56 -8.02
N GLY A 484 -24.12 -7.29 -8.03
CA GLY A 484 -24.81 -6.78 -6.85
C GLY A 484 -24.16 -5.48 -6.34
N ASP A 485 -23.85 -5.45 -5.06
CA ASP A 485 -23.15 -4.32 -4.41
C ASP A 485 -21.62 -4.40 -4.53
N GLY A 486 -21.09 -5.48 -5.10
CA GLY A 486 -19.67 -5.73 -5.32
C GLY A 486 -19.22 -5.52 -6.76
N LEU A 487 -18.01 -6.04 -7.04
CA LEU A 487 -17.41 -6.09 -8.38
C LEU A 487 -17.19 -7.53 -8.81
N ALA A 488 -17.48 -7.84 -10.06
CA ALA A 488 -16.94 -8.98 -10.78
C ALA A 488 -15.76 -8.54 -11.65
N LEU A 489 -14.75 -9.38 -11.75
CA LEU A 489 -13.57 -9.18 -12.58
C LEU A 489 -13.40 -10.33 -13.56
N ASP A 490 -13.40 -9.98 -14.84
CA ASP A 490 -13.05 -10.87 -15.95
C ASP A 490 -11.58 -10.61 -16.33
N TRP A 491 -10.69 -11.46 -15.84
CA TRP A 491 -9.26 -11.44 -16.13
C TRP A 491 -8.63 -12.79 -15.78
N ASP A 492 -7.83 -13.36 -16.69
CA ASP A 492 -7.12 -14.63 -16.49
C ASP A 492 -5.63 -14.45 -16.79
N PRO A 493 -4.71 -14.67 -15.82
CA PRO A 493 -3.28 -14.61 -16.04
C PRO A 493 -2.77 -15.63 -17.06
N ARG A 494 -3.54 -16.71 -17.29
CA ARG A 494 -3.22 -17.77 -18.26
C ARG A 494 -3.67 -17.43 -19.69
N GLY A 495 -4.39 -16.32 -19.87
CA GLY A 495 -4.77 -15.76 -21.17
C GLY A 495 -3.63 -14.92 -21.76
N ASP A 496 -3.91 -13.67 -22.05
CA ASP A 496 -2.99 -12.74 -22.73
C ASP A 496 -1.68 -12.49 -21.98
N SER A 497 -1.69 -12.62 -20.64
CA SER A 497 -0.50 -12.43 -19.78
C SER A 497 0.32 -13.71 -19.56
N ARG A 498 -0.03 -14.84 -20.18
CA ARG A 498 0.63 -16.14 -19.95
C ARG A 498 2.13 -16.12 -20.19
N SER A 499 2.58 -15.49 -21.27
CA SER A 499 4.01 -15.40 -21.61
C SER A 499 4.77 -14.56 -20.59
N TYR A 500 4.16 -13.48 -20.08
CA TYR A 500 4.73 -12.67 -19.01
C TYR A 500 4.94 -13.49 -17.73
N PHE A 501 3.91 -14.17 -17.22
CA PHE A 501 4.02 -14.96 -16.00
C PHE A 501 4.98 -16.16 -16.15
N ALA A 502 5.07 -16.74 -17.35
CA ALA A 502 6.07 -17.79 -17.64
C ALA A 502 7.51 -17.24 -17.54
N ALA A 503 7.78 -16.06 -18.12
CA ALA A 503 9.09 -15.40 -18.03
C ALA A 503 9.43 -15.02 -16.58
N ALA A 504 8.47 -14.46 -15.83
CA ALA A 504 8.64 -14.10 -14.42
C ALA A 504 8.94 -15.35 -13.54
N ALA A 505 8.23 -16.44 -13.77
CA ALA A 505 8.49 -17.71 -13.07
C ALA A 505 9.85 -18.30 -13.41
N SER A 506 10.27 -18.26 -14.68
CA SER A 506 11.60 -18.71 -15.12
C SER A 506 12.73 -17.88 -14.48
N LEU A 507 12.54 -16.56 -14.39
CA LEU A 507 13.49 -15.68 -13.69
C LEU A 507 13.59 -16.06 -12.21
N ALA A 508 12.46 -16.26 -11.54
CA ALA A 508 12.41 -16.65 -10.12
C ALA A 508 13.07 -18.03 -9.88
N GLU A 509 12.90 -18.98 -10.79
CA GLU A 509 13.52 -20.31 -10.69
C GLU A 509 15.04 -20.25 -10.85
N ARG A 510 15.54 -19.49 -11.82
CA ARG A 510 16.99 -19.24 -11.98
C ARG A 510 17.59 -18.60 -10.73
N PHE A 511 16.88 -17.64 -10.16
CA PHE A 511 17.31 -16.94 -8.96
C PHE A 511 17.34 -17.87 -7.73
N ALA A 512 16.31 -18.68 -7.53
CA ALA A 512 16.26 -19.68 -6.46
C ALA A 512 17.39 -20.70 -6.61
N SER A 513 17.70 -21.12 -7.85
CA SER A 513 18.84 -22.00 -8.14
C SER A 513 20.19 -21.34 -7.83
N GLY A 514 20.35 -20.05 -8.12
CA GLY A 514 21.53 -19.25 -7.77
C GLY A 514 21.76 -19.14 -6.26
N LEU A 515 20.69 -19.19 -5.46
CA LEU A 515 20.75 -19.30 -4.00
C LEU A 515 21.05 -20.74 -3.51
N GLY A 516 21.22 -21.72 -4.41
CA GLY A 516 21.36 -23.14 -4.07
C GLY A 516 20.07 -23.76 -3.53
N GLY A 517 18.93 -23.15 -3.85
CA GLY A 517 17.61 -23.55 -3.40
C GLY A 517 16.72 -24.06 -4.54
N ARG A 518 15.44 -24.17 -4.25
CA ARG A 518 14.38 -24.51 -5.21
C ARG A 518 13.27 -23.50 -5.11
N LEU A 519 12.64 -23.18 -6.23
CA LEU A 519 11.42 -22.40 -6.23
C LEU A 519 10.30 -23.22 -5.57
N GLY A 520 9.70 -22.67 -4.53
CA GLY A 520 8.51 -23.23 -3.90
C GLY A 520 7.25 -22.53 -4.39
N PRO A 521 6.09 -23.20 -4.34
CA PRO A 521 4.83 -22.49 -4.52
C PRO A 521 4.75 -21.38 -3.47
N PRO A 522 4.24 -20.19 -3.82
CA PRO A 522 3.96 -19.18 -2.84
C PRO A 522 3.04 -19.78 -1.77
N LEU A 523 3.22 -19.36 -0.52
CA LEU A 523 2.32 -19.78 0.57
C LEU A 523 0.85 -19.53 0.20
N ALA A 524 0.60 -18.49 -0.59
CA ALA A 524 -0.71 -18.17 -1.14
C ALA A 524 -1.17 -19.04 -2.32
N ALA A 525 -0.29 -19.76 -3.02
CA ALA A 525 -0.68 -20.53 -4.22
C ALA A 525 -1.61 -21.71 -3.93
N ARG A 526 -1.62 -22.19 -2.68
CA ARG A 526 -2.63 -23.17 -2.23
C ARG A 526 -4.03 -22.54 -2.11
N TRP A 527 -4.11 -21.22 -2.01
CA TRP A 527 -5.34 -20.47 -1.74
C TRP A 527 -5.76 -19.57 -2.90
N ALA A 528 -4.83 -19.18 -3.77
CA ALA A 528 -5.12 -18.33 -4.93
C ALA A 528 -4.05 -18.43 -6.02
N PRO A 529 -4.43 -18.56 -7.29
CA PRO A 529 -3.50 -18.59 -8.42
C PRO A 529 -2.82 -17.25 -8.71
N GLY A 530 -3.35 -16.11 -8.23
CA GLY A 530 -2.74 -14.79 -8.37
C GLY A 530 -3.07 -13.91 -7.16
N LEU A 531 -2.05 -13.53 -6.37
CA LEU A 531 -2.18 -12.52 -5.33
C LEU A 531 -1.50 -11.24 -5.81
N THR A 532 -2.24 -10.13 -5.83
CA THR A 532 -1.69 -8.81 -6.12
C THR A 532 -1.91 -7.84 -4.96
N SER A 533 -0.95 -6.96 -4.74
CA SER A 533 -1.07 -5.75 -3.93
C SER A 533 -1.05 -4.47 -4.79
N HIS A 534 -0.96 -4.64 -6.12
CA HIS A 534 -0.81 -3.55 -7.08
C HIS A 534 -1.92 -3.57 -8.17
N PRO A 535 -3.22 -3.65 -7.80
CA PRO A 535 -4.29 -3.58 -8.78
C PRO A 535 -4.31 -2.22 -9.47
N LEU A 536 -4.41 -2.20 -10.81
CA LEU A 536 -4.41 -0.99 -11.64
C LEU A 536 -5.56 -1.03 -12.65
N GLY A 537 -5.91 0.13 -13.21
CA GLY A 537 -6.94 0.24 -14.24
C GLY A 537 -8.36 0.28 -13.69
N GLY A 538 -9.35 0.32 -14.60
CA GLY A 538 -10.77 0.50 -14.28
C GLY A 538 -11.31 1.87 -14.66
N CYS A 539 -10.52 2.95 -14.51
CA CYS A 539 -10.85 4.30 -14.97
C CYS A 539 -9.75 4.84 -15.89
N PRO A 540 -9.33 4.10 -16.95
CA PRO A 540 -8.10 4.37 -17.66
C PRO A 540 -8.05 5.76 -18.27
N MET A 541 -6.86 6.39 -18.25
CA MET A 541 -6.59 7.60 -19.03
C MET A 541 -6.67 7.33 -20.53
N GLY A 542 -7.14 8.32 -21.29
CA GLY A 542 -7.17 8.29 -22.74
C GLY A 542 -7.09 9.69 -23.32
N VAL A 543 -7.02 9.78 -24.65
CA VAL A 543 -7.02 11.05 -25.38
C VAL A 543 -8.44 11.58 -25.62
N ASP A 544 -9.44 10.71 -25.51
CA ASP A 544 -10.86 11.03 -25.62
C ASP A 544 -11.73 9.99 -24.86
N ALA A 545 -13.05 10.23 -24.80
CA ALA A 545 -14.00 9.36 -24.12
C ALA A 545 -14.16 7.97 -24.79
N ARG A 546 -13.66 7.73 -26.01
CA ARG A 546 -13.65 6.43 -26.67
C ARG A 546 -12.48 5.57 -26.22
N SER A 547 -11.37 6.21 -25.87
CA SER A 547 -10.11 5.55 -25.47
C SER A 547 -9.90 5.49 -23.96
N GLY A 548 -10.54 6.39 -23.17
CA GLY A 548 -10.39 6.46 -21.73
C GLY A 548 -11.65 6.90 -20.98
N VAL A 549 -11.56 6.90 -19.67
CA VAL A 549 -12.56 7.46 -18.74
C VAL A 549 -12.19 8.89 -18.36
N VAL A 550 -10.90 9.14 -18.20
CA VAL A 550 -10.32 10.42 -17.82
C VAL A 550 -9.29 10.86 -18.85
N ASP A 551 -9.03 12.15 -18.88
CA ASP A 551 -7.94 12.72 -19.68
C ASP A 551 -6.56 12.56 -19.00
N SER A 552 -5.52 13.15 -19.59
CA SER A 552 -4.15 13.13 -19.04
C SER A 552 -3.96 13.94 -17.75
N CYS A 553 -4.97 14.67 -17.32
CA CYS A 553 -5.04 15.42 -16.07
C CYS A 553 -6.04 14.83 -15.07
N GLY A 554 -6.56 13.63 -15.36
CA GLY A 554 -7.48 12.91 -14.49
C GLY A 554 -8.93 13.42 -14.51
N GLU A 555 -9.28 14.43 -15.32
CA GLU A 555 -10.66 14.92 -15.40
C GLU A 555 -11.53 13.93 -16.20
N VAL A 556 -12.70 13.61 -15.65
CA VAL A 556 -13.64 12.64 -16.26
C VAL A 556 -14.29 13.24 -17.49
N PHE A 557 -14.17 12.58 -18.65
CA PHE A 557 -14.77 13.05 -19.89
C PHE A 557 -16.27 13.32 -19.75
N GLY A 558 -16.68 14.53 -20.08
CA GLY A 558 -18.08 14.97 -20.02
C GLY A 558 -18.57 15.42 -18.65
N TYR A 559 -17.68 15.46 -17.63
CA TYR A 559 -18.00 15.88 -16.24
C TYR A 559 -16.94 16.84 -15.70
N PRO A 560 -16.97 18.12 -16.10
CA PRO A 560 -16.03 19.13 -15.61
C PRO A 560 -16.05 19.22 -14.08
N GLY A 561 -14.85 19.27 -13.47
CA GLY A 561 -14.70 19.30 -12.01
C GLY A 561 -14.77 17.93 -11.32
N LEU A 562 -15.02 16.84 -12.05
CA LEU A 562 -14.93 15.47 -11.51
C LEU A 562 -13.62 14.84 -11.98
N PHE A 563 -12.76 14.46 -11.03
CA PHE A 563 -11.44 13.89 -11.28
C PHE A 563 -11.31 12.49 -10.70
N VAL A 564 -10.39 11.69 -11.25
CA VAL A 564 -9.91 10.43 -10.65
C VAL A 564 -8.40 10.52 -10.51
N ALA A 565 -7.85 10.17 -9.33
CA ALA A 565 -6.45 10.43 -9.02
C ALA A 565 -5.73 9.23 -8.35
N ASP A 566 -6.05 7.99 -8.69
CA ASP A 566 -5.43 6.80 -8.10
C ASP A 566 -4.98 5.77 -9.14
N GLY A 567 -4.66 4.54 -8.71
CA GLY A 567 -4.20 3.47 -9.59
C GLY A 567 -5.20 3.06 -10.66
N SER A 568 -6.48 3.43 -10.52
CA SER A 568 -7.52 3.12 -11.52
C SER A 568 -7.32 3.83 -12.86
N ILE A 569 -6.64 4.98 -12.88
CA ILE A 569 -6.41 5.74 -14.11
C ILE A 569 -5.31 5.16 -15.01
N MET A 570 -4.53 4.21 -14.52
CA MET A 570 -3.41 3.66 -15.28
C MET A 570 -3.91 2.85 -16.47
N PRO A 571 -3.58 3.25 -17.72
CA PRO A 571 -4.08 2.56 -18.92
C PRO A 571 -3.38 1.23 -19.17
N SER A 572 -2.19 1.05 -18.56
CA SER A 572 -1.39 -0.18 -18.59
C SER A 572 -0.51 -0.26 -17.35
N ALA A 573 0.10 -1.42 -17.12
CA ALA A 573 0.98 -1.67 -15.97
C ALA A 573 2.06 -0.57 -15.82
N VAL A 574 2.38 -0.21 -14.59
CA VAL A 574 3.46 0.74 -14.30
C VAL A 574 4.83 0.11 -14.55
N GLY A 575 4.95 -1.17 -14.25
CA GLY A 575 6.19 -1.94 -14.26
C GLY A 575 6.70 -2.15 -12.84
N PRO A 576 7.53 -1.25 -12.28
CA PRO A 576 7.90 -1.33 -10.87
C PRO A 576 6.72 -0.97 -9.93
N ASN A 577 6.98 -0.90 -8.63
CA ASN A 577 5.97 -0.56 -7.61
C ASN A 577 5.20 0.72 -7.97
N PRO A 578 3.85 0.70 -8.05
CA PRO A 578 3.11 1.80 -8.67
C PRO A 578 2.88 3.02 -7.77
N SER A 579 3.11 2.90 -6.45
CA SER A 579 2.81 3.94 -5.46
C SER A 579 3.42 5.30 -5.80
N PHE A 580 4.67 5.33 -6.24
CA PHE A 580 5.38 6.56 -6.60
C PHE A 580 4.78 7.21 -7.86
N THR A 581 4.44 6.40 -8.86
CA THR A 581 3.80 6.89 -10.09
C THR A 581 2.37 7.38 -9.83
N ILE A 582 1.61 6.69 -8.96
CA ILE A 582 0.28 7.15 -8.53
C ILE A 582 0.39 8.50 -7.83
N ALA A 583 1.34 8.66 -6.91
CA ALA A 583 1.57 9.92 -6.21
C ALA A 583 1.97 11.06 -7.16
N ALA A 584 2.87 10.81 -8.11
CA ALA A 584 3.28 11.79 -9.12
C ALA A 584 2.11 12.22 -10.02
N MET A 585 1.31 11.26 -10.50
CA MET A 585 0.08 11.56 -11.25
C MET A 585 -0.90 12.39 -10.42
N ALA A 586 -1.07 12.04 -9.13
CA ALA A 586 -1.96 12.77 -8.23
C ALA A 586 -1.47 14.21 -7.95
N GLY A 587 -0.17 14.46 -7.92
CA GLY A 587 0.40 15.80 -7.84
C GLY A 587 -0.03 16.66 -9.03
N ARG A 588 0.13 16.14 -10.24
CA ARG A 588 -0.33 16.79 -11.47
C ARG A 588 -1.84 17.05 -11.45
N ILE A 589 -2.64 16.04 -11.09
CA ILE A 589 -4.10 16.11 -11.04
C ILE A 589 -4.55 17.12 -9.97
N GLY A 590 -3.96 17.09 -8.79
CA GLY A 590 -4.28 17.99 -7.69
C GLY A 590 -4.05 19.46 -8.03
N LYS A 591 -2.97 19.78 -8.76
CA LYS A 591 -2.69 21.13 -9.27
C LYS A 591 -3.77 21.60 -10.24
N VAL A 592 -4.19 20.75 -11.19
CA VAL A 592 -5.26 21.07 -12.16
C VAL A 592 -6.62 21.17 -11.46
N ALA A 593 -6.93 20.28 -10.53
CA ALA A 593 -8.17 20.31 -9.76
C ALA A 593 -8.27 21.59 -8.89
N ARG A 594 -7.15 22.03 -8.31
CA ARG A 594 -7.05 23.31 -7.62
C ARG A 594 -7.42 24.50 -8.51
N ASP A 595 -6.80 24.58 -9.68
CA ASP A 595 -7.04 25.66 -10.65
C ASP A 595 -8.49 25.64 -11.17
N ARG A 596 -9.17 24.50 -11.11
CA ARG A 596 -10.59 24.36 -11.45
C ARG A 596 -11.52 24.79 -10.29
N ALA A 597 -11.07 24.63 -9.03
CA ALA A 597 -11.84 24.96 -7.84
C ALA A 597 -11.73 26.45 -7.44
N SER A 598 -10.64 27.12 -7.84
CA SER A 598 -10.38 28.55 -7.69
C SER A 598 -11.17 29.36 -8.71
#